data_06adb3538025c292ae6a0b477ceec8a7
#
_entry.id   06adb3538025c292ae6a0b477ceec8a7
#
_cell.length_a   1.000
_cell.length_b   1.000
_cell.length_c   1.000
_cell.angle_alpha   90.00
_cell.angle_beta   90.00
_cell.angle_gamma   90.00
#
_symmetry.space_group_name_H-M   'P 1'
#
loop_
_entity.id
_entity.type
_entity.pdbx_description
1 polymer ?
#
loop_
_entity_poly.entity_id
_entity_poly.type
_entity_poly.pdbx_seq_one_letter_code
_entity_poly.pdbx_strand_id
1 'polypeptide(L)'
;NTDSLTEEQKRGMTIDIGFAFLDENITLIDVPGHEKFVKNMMAGVSAVDVALLVVAADDGVMPQTREHFEILNLLDIPLGIVAINKIDLADKDWLELVELDIGELLQGSFMEDAPILKVSAETGDGVDQLKTTLLDLCKKVPDKQDRGIFRLHVDRVFSMKGYGTVVTGIVNSGSLKIGDKVELLPGSVKSKVRGLQSHGEEVQQVETGDRAAINLQGVEIKQIERGSQIATIGYLQSLNQMGVTLLLLGSAQKPITQNQRIRIHLGTQEVMARVALTDGKTLQPGDDCPALLRLEQSMVAARGDKFIIRSFSPVITIGGGEVMEVLIEEKWKIVKEKLQNLYESPKSDQLIHLVQEEGAKPITPEKLQYRIGISKEQINAIVEEKDELFWLTHKQGK
;
A
#
# COMPACT_ATOMS: atom_id res chain seq x y z
N ASN A 1 18.67 5.76 -15.62
CA ASN A 1 18.22 7.05 -15.10
C ASN A 1 16.71 6.99 -14.88
N THR A 2 16.28 7.18 -13.64
CA THR A 2 14.87 7.15 -13.24
C THR A 2 14.13 8.43 -13.59
N ASP A 3 14.84 9.55 -13.69
CA ASP A 3 14.30 10.87 -14.06
C ASP A 3 13.96 10.95 -15.54
N SER A 4 12.70 10.73 -15.87
CA SER A 4 12.22 10.71 -17.26
C SER A 4 11.62 12.05 -17.73
N LEU A 5 11.24 12.93 -16.79
CA LEU A 5 10.63 14.22 -17.12
C LEU A 5 11.69 15.29 -17.37
N THR A 6 11.49 16.12 -18.40
CA THR A 6 12.38 17.25 -18.71
C THR A 6 12.48 18.25 -17.53
N GLU A 7 11.46 18.35 -16.71
CA GLU A 7 11.43 19.21 -15.55
C GLU A 7 12.27 18.66 -14.39
N GLU A 8 12.29 17.34 -14.18
CA GLU A 8 13.15 16.64 -13.22
C GLU A 8 14.63 16.85 -13.56
N GLN A 9 14.98 16.61 -14.82
CA GLN A 9 16.34 16.79 -15.33
C GLN A 9 16.85 18.23 -15.21
N LYS A 10 15.95 19.23 -15.37
CA LYS A 10 16.31 20.64 -15.21
C LYS A 10 16.44 21.10 -13.77
N ARG A 11 15.66 20.51 -12.85
CA ARG A 11 15.64 20.88 -11.43
C ARG A 11 16.58 20.03 -10.59
N GLY A 12 17.06 18.90 -11.11
CA GLY A 12 17.87 17.94 -10.37
C GLY A 12 17.15 17.31 -9.18
N MET A 13 15.81 17.14 -9.31
CA MET A 13 15.00 16.50 -8.29
C MET A 13 13.89 15.66 -8.91
N THR A 14 13.62 14.49 -8.35
CA THR A 14 12.53 13.60 -8.75
C THR A 14 11.18 14.23 -8.38
N ILE A 15 10.25 14.31 -9.32
CA ILE A 15 8.90 14.88 -9.15
C ILE A 15 7.85 13.77 -9.17
N ASP A 16 7.98 12.82 -10.08
CA ASP A 16 7.08 11.66 -10.21
C ASP A 16 7.87 10.36 -9.93
N ILE A 17 7.18 9.23 -9.88
CA ILE A 17 7.80 7.95 -9.61
C ILE A 17 8.68 7.54 -10.78
N GLY A 18 9.94 7.24 -10.51
CA GLY A 18 10.88 6.68 -11.48
C GLY A 18 10.97 5.16 -11.34
N PHE A 19 11.30 4.48 -12.44
CA PHE A 19 11.48 3.03 -12.43
C PHE A 19 12.77 2.67 -13.14
N ALA A 20 13.54 1.75 -12.52
CA ALA A 20 14.71 1.15 -13.12
C ALA A 20 14.76 -0.35 -12.77
N PHE A 21 15.33 -1.14 -13.65
CA PHE A 21 15.48 -2.56 -13.42
C PHE A 21 16.91 -2.86 -12.96
N LEU A 22 17.05 -3.50 -11.81
CA LEU A 22 18.34 -3.94 -11.30
C LEU A 22 18.75 -5.27 -11.91
N ASP A 23 17.77 -6.16 -12.08
CA ASP A 23 17.84 -7.41 -12.85
C ASP A 23 16.44 -7.81 -13.34
N GLU A 24 16.28 -9.05 -13.85
CA GLU A 24 15.02 -9.55 -14.41
C GLU A 24 13.88 -9.62 -13.36
N ASN A 25 14.21 -9.69 -12.06
CA ASN A 25 13.25 -9.90 -10.98
C ASN A 25 13.14 -8.69 -10.04
N ILE A 26 14.02 -7.69 -10.15
CA ILE A 26 14.08 -6.58 -9.20
C ILE A 26 13.89 -5.25 -9.91
N THR A 27 12.79 -4.59 -9.56
CA THR A 27 12.49 -3.23 -9.99
C THR A 27 12.81 -2.24 -8.87
N LEU A 28 13.68 -1.27 -9.16
CA LEU A 28 13.89 -0.11 -8.30
C LEU A 28 12.78 0.91 -8.58
N ILE A 29 12.13 1.35 -7.52
CA ILE A 29 11.10 2.39 -7.55
C ILE A 29 11.71 3.62 -6.88
N ASP A 30 12.05 4.61 -7.70
CA ASP A 30 12.55 5.89 -7.23
C ASP A 30 11.37 6.81 -6.91
N VAL A 31 11.30 7.27 -5.67
CA VAL A 31 10.20 8.09 -5.18
C VAL A 31 10.68 9.49 -4.83
N PRO A 32 9.87 10.54 -5.13
CA PRO A 32 10.29 11.91 -4.84
C PRO A 32 10.44 12.15 -3.33
N GLY A 33 11.59 12.72 -2.94
CA GLY A 33 11.93 13.01 -1.54
C GLY A 33 11.28 14.27 -0.96
N HIS A 34 10.76 15.18 -1.78
CA HIS A 34 10.25 16.47 -1.30
C HIS A 34 8.81 16.36 -0.76
N GLU A 35 8.52 16.98 0.41
CA GLU A 35 7.23 16.95 1.11
C GLU A 35 5.99 17.26 0.24
N LYS A 36 6.14 18.09 -0.79
CA LYS A 36 5.08 18.43 -1.75
C LYS A 36 4.68 17.24 -2.63
N PHE A 37 5.55 16.25 -2.76
CA PHE A 37 5.37 15.10 -3.65
C PHE A 37 5.07 13.79 -2.91
N VAL A 38 4.82 13.84 -1.60
CA VAL A 38 4.46 12.64 -0.80
C VAL A 38 3.29 11.86 -1.43
N LYS A 39 2.34 12.54 -2.07
CA LYS A 39 1.28 11.88 -2.84
C LYS A 39 1.83 10.99 -3.97
N ASN A 40 2.90 11.43 -4.65
CA ASN A 40 3.55 10.66 -5.70
C ASN A 40 4.37 9.52 -5.08
N MET A 41 5.08 9.79 -3.98
CA MET A 41 5.76 8.77 -3.20
C MET A 41 4.80 7.62 -2.81
N MET A 42 3.63 7.93 -2.25
CA MET A 42 2.64 6.94 -1.83
C MET A 42 2.21 5.98 -2.93
N ALA A 43 2.14 6.45 -4.17
CA ALA A 43 1.80 5.60 -5.30
C ALA A 43 2.88 4.56 -5.61
N GLY A 44 4.15 4.87 -5.33
CA GLY A 44 5.27 3.92 -5.47
C GLY A 44 5.37 2.95 -4.30
N VAL A 45 5.18 3.44 -3.08
CA VAL A 45 5.47 2.67 -1.85
C VAL A 45 4.43 1.58 -1.55
N SER A 46 3.20 1.70 -2.06
CA SER A 46 2.10 0.76 -1.76
C SER A 46 2.35 -0.72 -2.14
N ALA A 47 3.42 -1.00 -2.87
CA ALA A 47 3.76 -2.35 -3.34
C ALA A 47 5.25 -2.71 -3.17
N VAL A 48 5.97 -1.97 -2.35
CA VAL A 48 7.40 -2.17 -2.09
C VAL A 48 7.62 -3.37 -1.17
N ASP A 49 8.61 -4.18 -1.51
CA ASP A 49 9.02 -5.37 -0.74
C ASP A 49 10.23 -5.10 0.15
N VAL A 50 11.11 -4.20 -0.29
CA VAL A 50 12.33 -3.81 0.42
C VAL A 50 12.49 -2.29 0.35
N ALA A 51 12.69 -1.65 1.48
CA ALA A 51 12.98 -0.23 1.54
C ALA A 51 14.50 0.02 1.45
N LEU A 52 14.92 0.87 0.52
CA LEU A 52 16.27 1.44 0.50
C LEU A 52 16.19 2.89 0.99
N LEU A 53 16.52 3.11 2.26
CA LEU A 53 16.57 4.45 2.84
C LEU A 53 17.94 5.08 2.55
N VAL A 54 17.92 6.15 1.75
CA VAL A 54 19.16 6.88 1.39
C VAL A 54 19.26 8.15 2.22
N VAL A 55 20.39 8.28 2.94
CA VAL A 55 20.73 9.46 3.75
C VAL A 55 22.00 10.06 3.20
N ALA A 56 22.00 11.35 2.90
CA ALA A 56 23.21 12.04 2.45
C ALA A 56 24.12 12.33 3.67
N ALA A 57 25.39 11.95 3.59
CA ALA A 57 26.36 12.11 4.68
C ALA A 57 26.57 13.58 5.07
N ASP A 58 26.51 14.49 4.08
CA ASP A 58 26.69 15.94 4.28
C ASP A 58 25.48 16.58 5.02
N ASP A 59 24.28 16.02 4.92
CA ASP A 59 23.06 16.56 5.52
C ASP A 59 22.61 15.80 6.80
N GLY A 60 22.93 14.50 6.91
CA GLY A 60 22.46 13.61 7.98
C GLY A 60 20.96 13.34 7.94
N VAL A 61 20.37 13.00 9.09
CA VAL A 61 18.93 12.68 9.21
C VAL A 61 18.08 13.95 9.20
N MET A 62 17.49 14.24 8.05
CA MET A 62 16.63 15.42 7.83
C MET A 62 15.18 15.14 8.26
N PRO A 63 14.35 16.19 8.51
CA PRO A 63 12.93 15.99 8.81
C PRO A 63 12.17 15.17 7.75
N GLN A 64 12.54 15.31 6.49
CA GLN A 64 11.97 14.53 5.38
C GLN A 64 12.35 13.05 5.48
N THR A 65 13.58 12.73 5.89
CA THR A 65 14.03 11.35 6.14
C THR A 65 13.15 10.70 7.21
N ARG A 66 12.85 11.41 8.29
CA ARG A 66 11.96 10.94 9.36
C ARG A 66 10.53 10.70 8.86
N GLU A 67 9.93 11.66 8.11
CA GLU A 67 8.59 11.50 7.55
C GLU A 67 8.50 10.30 6.60
N HIS A 68 9.49 10.11 5.72
CA HIS A 68 9.52 8.96 4.81
C HIS A 68 9.66 7.63 5.54
N PHE A 69 10.51 7.60 6.55
CA PHE A 69 10.69 6.42 7.39
C PHE A 69 9.42 6.07 8.17
N GLU A 70 8.73 7.06 8.77
CA GLU A 70 7.43 6.86 9.42
C GLU A 70 6.38 6.29 8.45
N ILE A 71 6.35 6.77 7.20
CA ILE A 71 5.47 6.23 6.15
C ILE A 71 5.78 4.77 5.86
N LEU A 72 7.06 4.41 5.70
CA LEU A 72 7.48 3.02 5.45
C LEU A 72 7.04 2.10 6.61
N ASN A 73 7.20 2.56 7.84
CA ASN A 73 6.82 1.83 9.04
C ASN A 73 5.29 1.64 9.14
N LEU A 74 4.50 2.67 8.81
CA LEU A 74 3.03 2.60 8.78
C LEU A 74 2.49 1.65 7.70
N LEU A 75 3.25 1.41 6.64
CA LEU A 75 2.86 0.52 5.54
C LEU A 75 3.34 -0.93 5.73
N ASP A 76 3.96 -1.24 6.87
CA ASP A 76 4.47 -2.58 7.22
C ASP A 76 5.39 -3.17 6.13
N ILE A 77 6.34 -2.37 5.62
CA ILE A 77 7.35 -2.87 4.68
C ILE A 77 8.18 -3.93 5.42
N PRO A 78 8.34 -5.15 4.86
CA PRO A 78 8.91 -6.25 5.64
C PRO A 78 10.42 -6.16 5.85
N LEU A 79 11.15 -5.51 4.96
CA LEU A 79 12.62 -5.48 4.98
C LEU A 79 13.15 -4.11 4.57
N GLY A 80 14.34 -3.76 5.06
CA GLY A 80 15.00 -2.52 4.67
C GLY A 80 16.52 -2.57 4.76
N ILE A 81 17.15 -1.60 4.10
CA ILE A 81 18.57 -1.33 4.09
C ILE A 81 18.80 0.18 4.08
N VAL A 82 19.82 0.64 4.74
CA VAL A 82 20.20 2.06 4.73
C VAL A 82 21.49 2.26 3.94
N ALA A 83 21.50 3.27 3.07
CA ALA A 83 22.70 3.74 2.39
C ALA A 83 23.03 5.17 2.85
N ILE A 84 24.16 5.35 3.52
CA ILE A 84 24.74 6.67 3.77
C ILE A 84 25.53 7.04 2.52
N ASN A 85 24.95 7.89 1.67
CA ASN A 85 25.56 8.31 0.41
C ASN A 85 26.41 9.59 0.60
N LYS A 86 27.24 9.93 -0.40
CA LYS A 86 28.12 11.08 -0.43
C LYS A 86 29.21 11.05 0.68
N ILE A 87 29.70 9.87 1.02
CA ILE A 87 30.74 9.73 2.06
C ILE A 87 32.06 10.44 1.70
N ASP A 88 32.27 10.72 0.41
CA ASP A 88 33.38 11.53 -0.10
C ASP A 88 33.34 12.99 0.35
N LEU A 89 32.20 13.50 0.83
CA LEU A 89 32.01 14.87 1.31
C LEU A 89 32.09 15.00 2.85
N ALA A 90 32.21 13.90 3.58
CA ALA A 90 32.17 13.90 5.05
C ALA A 90 33.44 13.30 5.67
N ASP A 91 33.88 13.82 6.79
CA ASP A 91 34.96 13.22 7.55
C ASP A 91 34.48 12.02 8.40
N LYS A 92 35.44 11.29 8.98
CA LYS A 92 35.13 10.06 9.70
C LYS A 92 34.30 10.29 10.96
N ASP A 93 34.64 11.37 11.72
CA ASP A 93 33.94 11.65 12.99
C ASP A 93 32.49 12.07 12.73
N TRP A 94 32.24 12.83 11.67
CA TRP A 94 30.90 13.19 11.22
C TRP A 94 30.08 11.98 10.74
N LEU A 95 30.71 11.08 9.98
CA LEU A 95 30.04 9.83 9.54
C LEU A 95 29.61 8.95 10.71
N GLU A 96 30.39 8.88 11.80
CA GLU A 96 30.02 8.16 13.02
C GLU A 96 28.80 8.80 13.69
N LEU A 97 28.68 10.13 13.72
CA LEU A 97 27.51 10.83 14.25
C LEU A 97 26.24 10.56 13.39
N VAL A 98 26.36 10.63 12.07
CA VAL A 98 25.24 10.32 11.16
C VAL A 98 24.76 8.88 11.34
N GLU A 99 25.69 7.93 11.53
CA GLU A 99 25.36 6.52 11.76
C GLU A 99 24.63 6.33 13.11
N LEU A 100 25.01 7.06 14.15
CA LEU A 100 24.30 7.08 15.44
C LEU A 100 22.88 7.64 15.31
N ASP A 101 22.71 8.80 14.63
CA ASP A 101 21.40 9.40 14.39
C ASP A 101 20.46 8.48 13.60
N ILE A 102 21.02 7.74 12.64
CA ILE A 102 20.26 6.71 11.90
C ILE A 102 19.88 5.57 12.85
N GLY A 103 20.79 5.06 13.67
CA GLY A 103 20.52 4.02 14.66
C GLY A 103 19.37 4.41 15.60
N GLU A 104 19.38 5.65 16.11
CA GLU A 104 18.28 6.18 16.92
C GLU A 104 16.94 6.25 16.16
N LEU A 105 16.99 6.66 14.89
CA LEU A 105 15.78 6.70 14.04
C LEU A 105 15.16 5.31 13.85
N LEU A 106 15.99 4.27 13.67
CA LEU A 106 15.55 2.91 13.36
C LEU A 106 15.11 2.12 14.58
N GLN A 107 15.42 2.56 15.79
CA GLN A 107 15.16 1.83 17.03
C GLN A 107 13.65 1.52 17.20
N GLY A 108 13.33 0.26 17.53
CA GLY A 108 11.95 -0.21 17.72
C GLY A 108 11.11 -0.33 16.44
N SER A 109 11.74 -0.26 15.26
CA SER A 109 11.09 -0.36 13.97
C SER A 109 11.44 -1.66 13.22
N PHE A 110 10.80 -1.87 12.06
CA PHE A 110 11.12 -2.99 11.17
C PHE A 110 12.57 -2.93 10.59
N MET A 111 13.24 -1.80 10.71
CA MET A 111 14.62 -1.59 10.25
C MET A 111 15.65 -1.53 11.39
N GLU A 112 15.31 -1.88 12.63
CA GLU A 112 16.23 -1.81 13.77
C GLU A 112 17.53 -2.57 13.52
N ASP A 113 17.46 -3.77 12.91
CA ASP A 113 18.60 -4.61 12.55
C ASP A 113 19.00 -4.47 11.06
N ALA A 114 18.53 -3.43 10.37
CA ALA A 114 18.82 -3.25 8.96
C ALA A 114 20.32 -2.93 8.72
N PRO A 115 20.94 -3.49 7.67
CA PRO A 115 22.31 -3.13 7.32
C PRO A 115 22.41 -1.66 6.95
N ILE A 116 23.42 -0.98 7.53
CA ILE A 116 23.78 0.41 7.20
C ILE A 116 25.08 0.36 6.40
N LEU A 117 25.04 0.81 5.15
CA LEU A 117 26.19 0.81 4.25
C LEU A 117 26.61 2.22 3.88
N LYS A 118 27.91 2.45 3.86
CA LYS A 118 28.54 3.71 3.47
C LYS A 118 28.89 3.65 2.00
N VAL A 119 28.39 4.60 1.21
CA VAL A 119 28.56 4.61 -0.25
C VAL A 119 28.88 6.02 -0.77
N SER A 120 29.55 6.10 -1.90
CA SER A 120 29.63 7.29 -2.72
C SER A 120 29.20 6.94 -4.14
N ALA A 121 28.11 7.49 -4.59
CA ALA A 121 27.65 7.34 -5.97
C ALA A 121 28.58 8.06 -6.98
N GLU A 122 29.36 9.05 -6.52
CA GLU A 122 30.31 9.79 -7.34
C GLU A 122 31.61 9.01 -7.57
N THR A 123 32.18 8.42 -6.50
CA THR A 123 33.44 7.67 -6.57
C THR A 123 33.26 6.19 -6.86
N GLY A 124 32.05 5.64 -6.62
CA GLY A 124 31.74 4.23 -6.72
C GLY A 124 32.04 3.43 -5.44
N ASP A 125 32.60 4.07 -4.40
CA ASP A 125 32.93 3.40 -3.14
C ASP A 125 31.66 2.80 -2.49
N GLY A 126 31.73 1.53 -2.07
CA GLY A 126 30.66 0.82 -1.39
C GLY A 126 29.47 0.42 -2.27
N VAL A 127 29.38 0.86 -3.52
CA VAL A 127 28.22 0.62 -4.41
C VAL A 127 28.05 -0.86 -4.73
N ASP A 128 29.14 -1.60 -4.99
CA ASP A 128 29.07 -3.04 -5.26
C ASP A 128 28.62 -3.82 -4.02
N GLN A 129 29.05 -3.40 -2.83
CA GLN A 129 28.62 -3.99 -1.57
C GLN A 129 27.12 -3.73 -1.35
N LEU A 130 26.65 -2.49 -1.58
CA LEU A 130 25.23 -2.14 -1.50
C LEU A 130 24.40 -3.01 -2.43
N LYS A 131 24.81 -3.15 -3.70
CA LYS A 131 24.15 -4.00 -4.68
C LYS A 131 24.07 -5.45 -4.22
N THR A 132 25.18 -6.03 -3.76
CA THR A 132 25.22 -7.42 -3.30
C THR A 132 24.31 -7.62 -2.09
N THR A 133 24.38 -6.73 -1.11
CA THR A 133 23.54 -6.80 0.10
C THR A 133 22.06 -6.66 -0.25
N LEU A 134 21.70 -5.76 -1.17
CA LEU A 134 20.33 -5.59 -1.64
C LEU A 134 19.80 -6.85 -2.32
N LEU A 135 20.60 -7.47 -3.22
CA LEU A 135 20.23 -8.73 -3.88
C LEU A 135 20.02 -9.87 -2.87
N ASP A 136 20.87 -9.95 -1.84
CA ASP A 136 20.72 -10.97 -0.79
C ASP A 136 19.52 -10.69 0.13
N LEU A 137 19.18 -9.44 0.35
CA LEU A 137 17.99 -9.04 1.10
C LEU A 137 16.70 -9.38 0.34
N CYS A 138 16.69 -9.12 -0.98
CA CYS A 138 15.55 -9.47 -1.84
C CYS A 138 15.20 -10.98 -1.83
N LYS A 139 16.21 -11.86 -1.65
CA LYS A 139 15.97 -13.30 -1.50
C LYS A 139 15.27 -13.69 -0.20
N LYS A 140 15.24 -12.79 0.80
CA LYS A 140 14.62 -13.00 2.11
C LYS A 140 13.22 -12.40 2.20
N VAL A 141 12.75 -11.73 1.14
CA VAL A 141 11.40 -11.18 1.08
C VAL A 141 10.39 -12.31 1.29
N PRO A 142 9.48 -12.20 2.26
CA PRO A 142 8.44 -13.20 2.43
C PRO A 142 7.50 -13.21 1.22
N ASP A 143 7.00 -14.38 0.87
CA ASP A 143 6.00 -14.51 -0.19
C ASP A 143 4.81 -13.58 0.09
N LYS A 144 4.44 -12.76 -0.89
CA LYS A 144 3.24 -11.94 -0.78
C LYS A 144 2.03 -12.84 -0.58
N GLN A 145 1.19 -12.46 0.39
CA GLN A 145 -0.09 -13.14 0.58
C GLN A 145 -0.98 -12.87 -0.64
N ASP A 146 -0.87 -13.73 -1.65
CA ASP A 146 -1.76 -13.69 -2.80
C ASP A 146 -3.17 -14.16 -2.38
N ARG A 147 -4.14 -13.28 -2.58
CA ARG A 147 -5.56 -13.61 -2.32
C ARG A 147 -6.18 -14.41 -3.46
N GLY A 148 -5.44 -14.66 -4.55
CA GLY A 148 -5.93 -15.37 -5.73
C GLY A 148 -6.95 -14.59 -6.57
N ILE A 149 -7.21 -13.33 -6.23
CA ILE A 149 -8.17 -12.45 -6.93
C ILE A 149 -7.41 -11.26 -7.47
N PHE A 150 -7.48 -11.04 -8.78
CA PHE A 150 -6.72 -9.99 -9.44
C PHE A 150 -7.09 -8.59 -8.95
N ARG A 151 -6.05 -7.82 -8.61
CA ARG A 151 -6.14 -6.41 -8.23
C ARG A 151 -4.88 -5.65 -8.60
N LEU A 152 -5.04 -4.44 -9.17
CA LEU A 152 -3.96 -3.54 -9.53
C LEU A 152 -4.35 -2.10 -9.22
N HIS A 153 -3.46 -1.34 -8.55
CA HIS A 153 -3.59 0.11 -8.39
C HIS A 153 -3.00 0.82 -9.62
N VAL A 154 -3.80 1.66 -10.27
CA VAL A 154 -3.36 2.42 -11.44
C VAL A 154 -2.46 3.57 -10.99
N ASP A 155 -1.22 3.59 -11.47
CA ASP A 155 -0.25 4.67 -11.25
C ASP A 155 -0.19 5.65 -12.42
N ARG A 156 -0.33 5.17 -13.66
CA ARG A 156 -0.36 5.99 -14.88
C ARG A 156 -1.40 5.49 -15.87
N VAL A 157 -1.89 6.42 -16.69
CA VAL A 157 -2.77 6.13 -17.83
C VAL A 157 -2.32 6.91 -19.04
N PHE A 158 -2.29 6.27 -20.20
CA PHE A 158 -1.92 6.90 -21.46
C PHE A 158 -2.62 6.24 -22.64
N SER A 159 -2.64 6.93 -23.77
CA SER A 159 -3.14 6.38 -25.03
C SER A 159 -1.98 6.06 -25.95
N MET A 160 -1.98 4.87 -26.52
CA MET A 160 -1.06 4.47 -27.55
C MET A 160 -1.76 4.41 -28.90
N LYS A 161 -1.21 5.09 -29.90
CA LYS A 161 -1.75 5.09 -31.28
C LYS A 161 -1.87 3.65 -31.81
N GLY A 162 -3.07 3.22 -32.16
CA GLY A 162 -3.35 1.86 -32.64
C GLY A 162 -3.69 0.84 -31.53
N TYR A 163 -3.30 1.08 -30.29
CA TYR A 163 -3.57 0.16 -29.16
C TYR A 163 -4.73 0.62 -28.26
N GLY A 164 -5.00 1.93 -28.20
CA GLY A 164 -6.02 2.50 -27.34
C GLY A 164 -5.50 2.86 -25.96
N THR A 165 -6.33 2.69 -24.92
CA THR A 165 -6.00 3.06 -23.55
C THR A 165 -5.16 1.98 -22.86
N VAL A 166 -4.03 2.39 -22.34
CA VAL A 166 -3.12 1.56 -21.56
C VAL A 166 -2.99 2.16 -20.16
N VAL A 167 -3.06 1.32 -19.15
CA VAL A 167 -2.83 1.66 -17.74
C VAL A 167 -1.63 0.90 -17.23
N THR A 168 -0.88 1.53 -16.31
CA THR A 168 0.21 0.85 -15.61
C THR A 168 -0.03 0.81 -14.12
N GLY A 169 0.59 -0.15 -13.46
CA GLY A 169 0.56 -0.35 -12.03
C GLY A 169 1.28 -1.63 -11.61
N ILE A 170 1.35 -1.85 -10.30
CA ILE A 170 1.85 -3.09 -9.74
C ILE A 170 0.66 -3.99 -9.38
N VAL A 171 0.74 -5.27 -9.73
CA VAL A 171 -0.27 -6.27 -9.38
C VAL A 171 -0.18 -6.56 -7.88
N ASN A 172 -1.20 -6.14 -7.15
CA ASN A 172 -1.25 -6.30 -5.69
C ASN A 172 -1.68 -7.71 -5.26
N SER A 173 -2.45 -8.40 -6.11
CA SER A 173 -2.98 -9.74 -5.82
C SER A 173 -3.47 -10.42 -7.09
N GLY A 174 -3.43 -11.74 -7.12
CA GLY A 174 -3.93 -12.59 -8.18
C GLY A 174 -3.13 -12.56 -9.46
N SER A 175 -3.72 -13.10 -10.52
CA SER A 175 -3.13 -13.12 -11.86
C SER A 175 -4.13 -12.64 -12.90
N LEU A 176 -3.62 -12.14 -14.04
CA LEU A 176 -4.42 -11.63 -15.16
C LEU A 176 -3.84 -12.14 -16.48
N LYS A 177 -4.73 -12.61 -17.36
CA LYS A 177 -4.37 -13.11 -18.70
C LYS A 177 -4.99 -12.24 -19.80
N ILE A 178 -4.37 -12.27 -20.97
CA ILE A 178 -4.97 -11.69 -22.19
C ILE A 178 -6.32 -12.36 -22.43
N GLY A 179 -7.37 -11.55 -22.63
CA GLY A 179 -8.72 -12.02 -22.84
C GLY A 179 -9.61 -12.01 -21.61
N ASP A 180 -9.05 -11.88 -20.42
CA ASP A 180 -9.80 -11.78 -19.17
C ASP A 180 -10.67 -10.52 -19.14
N LYS A 181 -11.74 -10.61 -18.35
CA LYS A 181 -12.63 -9.47 -18.08
C LYS A 181 -12.30 -8.87 -16.72
N VAL A 182 -12.17 -7.58 -16.68
CA VAL A 182 -11.87 -6.80 -15.47
C VAL A 182 -12.85 -5.67 -15.28
N GLU A 183 -12.88 -5.14 -14.07
CA GLU A 183 -13.66 -3.96 -13.69
C GLU A 183 -12.71 -2.84 -13.25
N LEU A 184 -12.93 -1.64 -13.81
CA LEU A 184 -12.25 -0.41 -13.44
C LEU A 184 -13.09 0.34 -12.41
N LEU A 185 -12.49 0.69 -11.30
CA LEU A 185 -13.13 1.37 -10.16
C LEU A 185 -12.38 2.69 -9.83
N PRO A 186 -13.05 3.74 -9.32
CA PRO A 186 -14.50 3.87 -9.16
C PRO A 186 -15.20 3.97 -10.52
N GLY A 187 -16.48 3.81 -10.62
CA GLY A 187 -17.22 3.93 -11.89
C GLY A 187 -17.69 2.60 -12.48
N SER A 188 -17.17 1.49 -11.99
CA SER A 188 -17.62 0.12 -12.35
C SER A 188 -17.64 -0.14 -13.86
N VAL A 189 -16.61 0.35 -14.57
CA VAL A 189 -16.47 0.16 -16.02
C VAL A 189 -15.88 -1.20 -16.32
N LYS A 190 -16.65 -2.08 -16.97
CA LYS A 190 -16.20 -3.41 -17.35
C LYS A 190 -15.42 -3.34 -18.67
N SER A 191 -14.28 -4.02 -18.70
CA SER A 191 -13.40 -4.07 -19.86
C SER A 191 -12.84 -5.48 -20.08
N LYS A 192 -12.32 -5.71 -21.29
CA LYS A 192 -11.56 -6.91 -21.64
C LYS A 192 -10.10 -6.53 -21.85
N VAL A 193 -9.20 -7.35 -21.34
CA VAL A 193 -7.74 -7.21 -21.54
C VAL A 193 -7.39 -7.59 -22.98
N ARG A 194 -6.78 -6.69 -23.72
CA ARG A 194 -6.32 -6.89 -25.10
C ARG A 194 -4.86 -7.29 -25.20
N GLY A 195 -4.04 -6.80 -24.27
CA GLY A 195 -2.61 -7.06 -24.25
C GLY A 195 -2.03 -6.74 -22.89
N LEU A 196 -0.95 -7.39 -22.56
CA LEU A 196 -0.19 -7.25 -21.33
C LEU A 196 1.28 -7.05 -21.66
N GLN A 197 1.95 -6.19 -20.90
CA GLN A 197 3.40 -6.05 -20.92
C GLN A 197 3.92 -6.04 -19.50
N SER A 198 5.05 -6.70 -19.27
CA SER A 198 5.84 -6.64 -18.03
C SER A 198 7.30 -6.45 -18.42
N HIS A 199 8.05 -5.60 -17.68
CA HIS A 199 9.45 -5.29 -17.97
C HIS A 199 9.74 -4.79 -19.41
N GLY A 200 8.73 -4.19 -20.06
CA GLY A 200 8.84 -3.70 -21.44
C GLY A 200 8.60 -4.75 -22.54
N GLU A 201 8.34 -5.99 -22.16
CA GLU A 201 8.06 -7.10 -23.08
C GLU A 201 6.58 -7.51 -23.06
N GLU A 202 6.06 -7.99 -24.20
CA GLU A 202 4.71 -8.55 -24.27
C GLU A 202 4.66 -9.91 -23.58
N VAL A 203 3.67 -10.07 -22.67
CA VAL A 203 3.47 -11.30 -21.92
C VAL A 203 2.03 -11.80 -22.03
N GLN A 204 1.80 -13.09 -21.83
CA GLN A 204 0.47 -13.68 -21.85
C GLN A 204 -0.28 -13.55 -20.52
N GLN A 205 0.47 -13.43 -19.43
CA GLN A 205 -0.03 -13.37 -18.06
C GLN A 205 0.87 -12.47 -17.22
N VAL A 206 0.28 -11.82 -16.23
CA VAL A 206 0.96 -11.11 -15.13
C VAL A 206 0.43 -11.62 -13.79
N GLU A 207 1.28 -11.56 -12.75
CA GLU A 207 1.01 -12.12 -11.42
C GLU A 207 1.33 -11.12 -10.32
N THR A 208 0.95 -11.45 -9.08
CA THR A 208 1.24 -10.65 -7.88
C THR A 208 2.71 -10.25 -7.80
N GLY A 209 2.96 -8.95 -7.67
CA GLY A 209 4.30 -8.37 -7.65
C GLY A 209 4.76 -7.78 -8.99
N ASP A 210 4.21 -8.25 -10.12
CA ASP A 210 4.59 -7.74 -11.43
C ASP A 210 4.21 -6.27 -11.62
N ARG A 211 5.13 -5.52 -12.25
CA ARG A 211 4.79 -4.24 -12.84
C ARG A 211 4.19 -4.45 -14.22
N ALA A 212 2.90 -4.19 -14.34
CA ALA A 212 2.14 -4.48 -15.56
C ALA A 212 1.71 -3.22 -16.30
N ALA A 213 1.75 -3.27 -17.65
CA ALA A 213 1.01 -2.38 -18.53
C ALA A 213 -0.14 -3.17 -19.17
N ILE A 214 -1.38 -2.70 -18.94
CA ILE A 214 -2.60 -3.39 -19.34
C ILE A 214 -3.33 -2.59 -20.39
N ASN A 215 -3.50 -3.17 -21.58
CA ASN A 215 -4.31 -2.58 -22.64
C ASN A 215 -5.78 -2.97 -22.46
N LEU A 216 -6.64 -1.96 -22.27
CA LEU A 216 -8.06 -2.10 -21.98
C LEU A 216 -8.94 -1.82 -23.20
N GLN A 217 -9.89 -2.72 -23.48
CA GLN A 217 -10.81 -2.58 -24.57
C GLN A 217 -11.96 -1.60 -24.26
N GLY A 218 -12.15 -0.59 -25.11
CA GLY A 218 -13.33 0.27 -25.05
C GLY A 218 -13.38 1.21 -23.86
N VAL A 219 -12.26 1.43 -23.19
CA VAL A 219 -12.15 2.40 -22.09
C VAL A 219 -11.49 3.68 -22.61
N GLU A 220 -12.06 4.82 -22.27
CA GLU A 220 -11.49 6.13 -22.59
C GLU A 220 -10.65 6.64 -21.44
N ILE A 221 -9.55 7.38 -21.74
CA ILE A 221 -8.65 7.94 -20.69
C ILE A 221 -9.42 8.73 -19.65
N LYS A 222 -10.42 9.52 -20.05
CA LYS A 222 -11.21 10.34 -19.12
C LYS A 222 -12.01 9.55 -18.08
N GLN A 223 -12.16 8.22 -18.26
CA GLN A 223 -12.82 7.32 -17.32
C GLN A 223 -11.85 6.76 -16.26
N ILE A 224 -10.57 7.07 -16.39
CA ILE A 224 -9.51 6.59 -15.53
C ILE A 224 -8.83 7.79 -14.89
N GLU A 225 -8.84 7.82 -13.57
CA GLU A 225 -8.12 8.81 -12.78
C GLU A 225 -6.98 8.15 -12.01
N ARG A 226 -6.01 8.93 -11.57
CA ARG A 226 -5.03 8.46 -10.60
C ARG A 226 -5.78 8.06 -9.32
N GLY A 227 -5.53 6.87 -8.81
CA GLY A 227 -6.32 6.29 -7.72
C GLY A 227 -7.37 5.28 -8.18
N SER A 228 -7.60 5.17 -9.50
CA SER A 228 -8.40 4.07 -10.04
C SER A 228 -7.72 2.72 -9.75
N GLN A 229 -8.55 1.70 -9.64
CA GLN A 229 -8.08 0.32 -9.49
C GLN A 229 -8.71 -0.56 -10.55
N ILE A 230 -7.98 -1.58 -10.98
CA ILE A 230 -8.50 -2.64 -11.85
C ILE A 230 -8.55 -3.92 -11.02
N ALA A 231 -9.70 -4.60 -11.05
CA ALA A 231 -9.88 -5.83 -10.30
C ALA A 231 -10.75 -6.84 -11.06
N THR A 232 -10.78 -8.06 -10.56
CA THR A 232 -11.77 -9.06 -10.93
C THR A 232 -13.18 -8.48 -10.74
N ILE A 233 -14.07 -8.70 -11.72
CA ILE A 233 -15.44 -8.14 -11.71
C ILE A 233 -16.17 -8.54 -10.43
N GLY A 234 -16.72 -7.52 -9.74
CA GLY A 234 -17.52 -7.69 -8.52
C GLY A 234 -16.72 -7.95 -7.26
N TYR A 235 -15.38 -7.92 -7.32
CA TYR A 235 -14.54 -8.11 -6.13
C TYR A 235 -14.48 -6.86 -5.27
N LEU A 236 -14.25 -5.70 -5.86
CA LEU A 236 -14.18 -4.43 -5.14
C LEU A 236 -15.44 -3.58 -5.36
N GLN A 237 -15.62 -2.60 -4.50
CA GLN A 237 -16.67 -1.59 -4.66
C GLN A 237 -16.17 -0.20 -4.21
N SER A 238 -16.87 0.83 -4.65
CA SER A 238 -16.64 2.21 -4.20
C SER A 238 -17.26 2.43 -2.83
N LEU A 239 -16.48 2.98 -1.90
CA LEU A 239 -16.85 3.19 -0.51
C LEU A 239 -17.01 4.68 -0.22
N ASN A 240 -18.02 5.05 0.56
CA ASN A 240 -18.20 6.40 1.13
C ASN A 240 -17.81 6.44 2.61
N GLN A 241 -17.57 5.29 3.21
CA GLN A 241 -17.07 5.16 4.57
C GLN A 241 -16.36 3.82 4.74
N MET A 242 -15.42 3.74 5.67
CA MET A 242 -14.69 2.52 5.99
C MET A 242 -14.36 2.46 7.48
N GLY A 243 -14.45 1.27 8.06
CA GLY A 243 -14.00 0.97 9.41
C GLY A 243 -12.52 0.64 9.39
N VAL A 244 -11.76 1.23 10.31
CA VAL A 244 -10.30 1.14 10.33
C VAL A 244 -9.76 0.97 11.74
N THR A 245 -8.57 0.38 11.86
CA THR A 245 -7.66 0.67 12.96
C THR A 245 -6.93 1.96 12.62
N LEU A 246 -6.96 2.93 13.51
CA LEU A 246 -6.34 4.23 13.33
C LEU A 246 -5.23 4.44 14.37
N LEU A 247 -4.00 4.50 13.90
CA LEU A 247 -2.79 4.79 14.70
C LEU A 247 -2.42 6.26 14.53
N LEU A 248 -2.18 6.97 15.63
CA LEU A 248 -1.60 8.30 15.64
C LEU A 248 -0.11 8.18 16.02
N LEU A 249 0.77 8.66 15.16
CA LEU A 249 2.22 8.64 15.42
C LEU A 249 2.59 9.33 16.72
N GLY A 250 3.58 8.82 17.44
CA GLY A 250 4.12 9.47 18.62
C GLY A 250 4.71 10.86 18.35
N SER A 251 5.17 11.09 17.12
CA SER A 251 5.68 12.38 16.62
C SER A 251 4.58 13.41 16.34
N ALA A 252 3.29 13.01 16.34
CA ALA A 252 2.18 13.91 16.07
C ALA A 252 2.05 14.99 17.15
N GLN A 253 2.02 16.25 16.73
CA GLN A 253 1.99 17.39 17.67
C GLN A 253 0.65 17.55 18.40
N LYS A 254 -0.43 16.99 17.87
CA LYS A 254 -1.78 17.19 18.40
C LYS A 254 -2.57 15.89 18.33
N PRO A 255 -3.42 15.61 19.33
CA PRO A 255 -4.32 14.48 19.30
C PRO A 255 -5.37 14.63 18.18
N ILE A 256 -5.94 13.50 17.75
CA ILE A 256 -7.11 13.49 16.87
C ILE A 256 -8.38 13.54 17.70
N THR A 257 -9.24 14.49 17.36
CA THR A 257 -10.55 14.67 18.02
C THR A 257 -11.69 14.15 17.16
N GLN A 258 -12.85 13.96 17.81
CA GLN A 258 -14.07 13.52 17.13
C GLN A 258 -14.46 14.47 15.99
N ASN A 259 -14.82 13.93 14.84
CA ASN A 259 -15.20 14.66 13.62
C ASN A 259 -14.08 15.50 12.98
N GLN A 260 -12.83 15.31 13.40
CA GLN A 260 -11.68 15.98 12.80
C GLN A 260 -11.55 15.62 11.31
N ARG A 261 -11.24 16.61 10.50
CA ARG A 261 -10.99 16.45 9.07
C ARG A 261 -9.53 16.07 8.86
N ILE A 262 -9.28 14.97 8.16
CA ILE A 262 -7.96 14.44 7.82
C ILE A 262 -7.88 14.14 6.33
N ARG A 263 -6.67 13.98 5.85
CA ARG A 263 -6.36 13.53 4.49
C ARG A 263 -5.90 12.08 4.55
N ILE A 264 -6.51 11.22 3.73
CA ILE A 264 -6.18 9.80 3.65
C ILE A 264 -5.46 9.55 2.33
N HIS A 265 -4.38 8.76 2.37
CA HIS A 265 -3.73 8.20 1.21
C HIS A 265 -3.79 6.69 1.29
N LEU A 266 -4.38 6.04 0.29
CA LEU A 266 -4.46 4.59 0.13
C LEU A 266 -4.10 4.24 -1.31
N GLY A 267 -3.02 3.46 -1.49
CA GLY A 267 -2.45 3.22 -2.80
C GLY A 267 -2.14 4.55 -3.51
N THR A 268 -2.68 4.72 -4.71
CA THR A 268 -2.49 5.94 -5.51
C THR A 268 -3.56 7.01 -5.28
N GLN A 269 -4.56 6.74 -4.42
CA GLN A 269 -5.71 7.61 -4.16
C GLN A 269 -5.50 8.51 -2.94
N GLU A 270 -5.97 9.76 -3.02
CA GLU A 270 -6.01 10.73 -1.93
C GLU A 270 -7.43 11.26 -1.76
N VAL A 271 -7.99 11.17 -0.55
CA VAL A 271 -9.34 11.62 -0.23
C VAL A 271 -9.37 12.30 1.14
N MET A 272 -10.22 13.31 1.30
CA MET A 272 -10.53 13.89 2.61
C MET A 272 -11.56 13.05 3.35
N ALA A 273 -11.39 12.93 4.67
CA ALA A 273 -12.32 12.22 5.52
C ALA A 273 -12.55 12.90 6.87
N ARG A 274 -13.63 12.50 7.53
CA ARG A 274 -13.92 12.87 8.92
C ARG A 274 -13.85 11.64 9.80
N VAL A 275 -13.11 11.78 10.91
CA VAL A 275 -12.88 10.68 11.86
C VAL A 275 -14.05 10.58 12.84
N ALA A 276 -14.57 9.37 13.03
CA ALA A 276 -15.50 9.04 14.11
C ALA A 276 -14.88 7.95 15.00
N LEU A 277 -14.30 8.37 16.11
CA LEU A 277 -13.68 7.47 17.10
C LEU A 277 -14.75 6.66 17.83
N THR A 278 -14.54 5.35 17.97
CA THR A 278 -15.54 4.45 18.57
C THR A 278 -15.75 4.69 20.05
N ASP A 279 -14.73 5.10 20.78
CA ASP A 279 -14.82 5.42 22.21
C ASP A 279 -15.36 6.84 22.49
N GLY A 280 -15.47 7.68 21.46
CA GLY A 280 -15.95 9.06 21.54
C GLY A 280 -14.96 10.02 22.22
N LYS A 281 -13.76 9.54 22.53
CA LYS A 281 -12.69 10.32 23.17
C LYS A 281 -11.79 10.97 22.15
N THR A 282 -10.58 11.24 22.57
CA THR A 282 -9.50 11.83 21.76
C THR A 282 -8.39 10.80 21.63
N LEU A 283 -7.94 10.53 20.42
CA LEU A 283 -6.80 9.65 20.15
C LEU A 283 -5.51 10.43 20.42
N GLN A 284 -4.71 9.98 21.39
CA GLN A 284 -3.44 10.61 21.78
C GLN A 284 -2.29 10.17 20.86
N PRO A 285 -1.23 10.99 20.70
CA PRO A 285 -0.01 10.56 20.04
C PRO A 285 0.57 9.27 20.64
N GLY A 286 0.89 8.30 19.79
CA GLY A 286 1.38 6.97 20.17
C GLY A 286 0.29 5.92 20.38
N ASP A 287 -0.98 6.33 20.45
CA ASP A 287 -2.10 5.41 20.64
C ASP A 287 -2.73 4.98 19.32
N ASP A 288 -3.46 3.87 19.35
CA ASP A 288 -4.32 3.43 18.26
C ASP A 288 -5.73 3.07 18.77
N CYS A 289 -6.70 3.11 17.87
CA CYS A 289 -8.08 2.75 18.20
C CYS A 289 -8.88 2.40 16.93
N PRO A 290 -9.99 1.65 17.09
CA PRO A 290 -10.95 1.49 16.01
C PRO A 290 -11.71 2.78 15.74
N ALA A 291 -11.87 3.10 14.44
CA ALA A 291 -12.54 4.31 13.99
C ALA A 291 -13.35 4.07 12.72
N LEU A 292 -14.34 4.92 12.47
CA LEU A 292 -15.03 5.04 11.19
C LEU A 292 -14.53 6.29 10.47
N LEU A 293 -14.03 6.12 9.26
CA LEU A 293 -13.67 7.22 8.37
C LEU A 293 -14.81 7.48 7.39
N ARG A 294 -15.41 8.68 7.48
CA ARG A 294 -16.44 9.15 6.53
C ARG A 294 -15.76 9.94 5.45
N LEU A 295 -15.80 9.42 4.23
CA LEU A 295 -15.07 9.93 3.07
C LEU A 295 -15.86 11.08 2.41
N GLU A 296 -15.17 12.15 2.01
CA GLU A 296 -15.78 13.27 1.27
C GLU A 296 -15.93 12.96 -0.24
N GLN A 297 -15.19 11.98 -0.73
CA GLN A 297 -15.29 11.39 -2.07
C GLN A 297 -15.19 9.87 -1.94
N SER A 298 -15.76 9.14 -2.89
CA SER A 298 -15.69 7.68 -2.86
C SER A 298 -14.24 7.20 -3.05
N MET A 299 -13.89 6.16 -2.33
CA MET A 299 -12.58 5.51 -2.39
C MET A 299 -12.78 4.01 -2.63
N VAL A 300 -11.81 3.37 -3.26
CA VAL A 300 -11.80 1.92 -3.45
C VAL A 300 -10.78 1.32 -2.49
N ALA A 301 -11.26 0.46 -1.61
CA ALA A 301 -10.40 -0.23 -0.64
C ALA A 301 -10.87 -1.67 -0.43
N ALA A 302 -9.94 -2.51 -0.01
CA ALA A 302 -10.22 -3.85 0.50
C ALA A 302 -9.80 -3.93 1.96
N ARG A 303 -10.37 -4.87 2.70
CA ARG A 303 -9.94 -5.17 4.04
C ARG A 303 -8.46 -5.59 4.07
N GLY A 304 -7.72 -5.11 5.05
CA GLY A 304 -6.28 -5.31 5.18
C GLY A 304 -5.44 -4.30 4.39
N ASP A 305 -6.05 -3.39 3.63
CA ASP A 305 -5.30 -2.32 2.99
C ASP A 305 -4.74 -1.36 4.02
N LYS A 306 -3.44 -1.08 3.90
CA LYS A 306 -2.75 -0.07 4.70
C LYS A 306 -2.94 1.31 4.08
N PHE A 307 -3.06 2.31 4.93
CA PHE A 307 -3.19 3.70 4.53
C PHE A 307 -2.40 4.61 5.47
N ILE A 308 -2.06 5.79 4.99
CA ILE A 308 -1.53 6.85 5.85
C ILE A 308 -2.54 7.99 5.97
N ILE A 309 -2.45 8.72 7.08
CA ILE A 309 -3.19 9.94 7.29
C ILE A 309 -2.26 11.14 7.43
N ARG A 310 -2.67 12.24 6.80
CA ARG A 310 -2.01 13.53 6.94
C ARG A 310 -2.97 14.56 7.51
N SER A 311 -2.45 15.52 8.25
CA SER A 311 -3.23 16.63 8.75
C SER A 311 -3.79 17.49 7.60
N PHE A 312 -4.91 18.17 7.86
CA PHE A 312 -5.51 19.05 6.85
C PHE A 312 -4.61 20.24 6.52
N SER A 313 -4.08 20.90 7.57
CA SER A 313 -3.16 22.04 7.46
C SER A 313 -2.40 22.24 8.77
N PRO A 314 -1.06 22.34 8.74
CA PRO A 314 -0.18 22.05 7.60
C PRO A 314 -0.29 20.60 7.16
N VAL A 315 0.08 20.30 5.90
CA VAL A 315 -0.01 18.92 5.36
C VAL A 315 1.23 18.14 5.75
N ILE A 316 1.16 17.46 6.91
CA ILE A 316 2.21 16.58 7.45
C ILE A 316 1.62 15.22 7.76
N THR A 317 2.42 14.17 7.66
CA THR A 317 2.03 12.81 8.04
C THR A 317 1.86 12.76 9.55
N ILE A 318 0.71 12.27 10.02
CA ILE A 318 0.37 12.20 11.45
C ILE A 318 0.02 10.79 11.92
N GLY A 319 -0.13 9.84 11.01
CA GLY A 319 -0.49 8.47 11.36
C GLY A 319 -0.88 7.64 10.16
N GLY A 320 -1.52 6.52 10.43
CA GLY A 320 -2.00 5.58 9.42
C GLY A 320 -2.90 4.52 10.02
N GLY A 321 -2.98 3.39 9.33
CA GLY A 321 -3.73 2.25 9.86
C GLY A 321 -4.08 1.22 8.80
N GLU A 322 -5.01 0.36 9.16
CA GLU A 322 -5.48 -0.75 8.33
C GLU A 322 -7.00 -0.72 8.19
N VAL A 323 -7.50 -1.04 7.00
CA VAL A 323 -8.94 -1.16 6.73
C VAL A 323 -9.47 -2.46 7.33
N MET A 324 -10.39 -2.36 8.29
CA MET A 324 -11.01 -3.50 8.98
C MET A 324 -12.38 -3.88 8.40
N GLU A 325 -13.17 -2.91 7.94
CA GLU A 325 -14.51 -3.16 7.43
C GLU A 325 -14.85 -2.22 6.26
N VAL A 326 -15.35 -2.79 5.19
CA VAL A 326 -15.69 -2.10 3.94
C VAL A 326 -17.20 -2.04 3.65
N LEU A 327 -17.98 -2.93 4.27
CA LEU A 327 -19.45 -2.97 4.11
C LEU A 327 -20.12 -2.39 5.37
N ILE A 328 -20.38 -1.09 5.34
CA ILE A 328 -20.96 -0.37 6.49
C ILE A 328 -22.24 0.33 6.02
N GLU A 329 -23.37 -0.24 6.36
CA GLU A 329 -24.71 0.29 6.05
C GLU A 329 -25.56 0.55 7.31
N GLU A 330 -25.05 0.12 8.48
CA GLU A 330 -25.79 0.14 9.72
C GLU A 330 -25.75 1.50 10.43
N LYS A 331 -26.62 1.66 11.45
CA LYS A 331 -26.60 2.82 12.34
C LYS A 331 -25.31 2.86 13.18
N TRP A 332 -24.84 4.06 13.46
CA TRP A 332 -23.59 4.30 14.19
C TRP A 332 -23.40 3.45 15.46
N LYS A 333 -24.48 3.21 16.24
CA LYS A 333 -24.38 2.37 17.43
C LYS A 333 -23.92 0.95 17.11
N ILE A 334 -24.47 0.34 16.05
CA ILE A 334 -24.13 -1.02 15.63
C ILE A 334 -22.71 -1.04 15.04
N VAL A 335 -22.40 -0.05 14.20
CA VAL A 335 -21.07 0.10 13.60
C VAL A 335 -20.00 0.20 14.68
N LYS A 336 -20.24 0.99 15.72
CA LYS A 336 -19.32 1.16 16.84
C LYS A 336 -19.00 -0.17 17.54
N GLU A 337 -20.03 -0.94 17.92
CA GLU A 337 -19.87 -2.25 18.55
C GLU A 337 -19.14 -3.24 17.63
N LYS A 338 -19.49 -3.24 16.34
CA LYS A 338 -18.86 -4.09 15.33
C LYS A 338 -17.37 -3.79 15.16
N LEU A 339 -16.99 -2.51 15.03
CA LEU A 339 -15.60 -2.12 14.87
C LEU A 339 -14.78 -2.42 16.12
N GLN A 340 -15.36 -2.26 17.32
CA GLN A 340 -14.71 -2.62 18.57
C GLN A 340 -14.45 -4.13 18.64
N ASN A 341 -15.44 -4.94 18.31
CA ASN A 341 -15.30 -6.40 18.28
C ASN A 341 -14.26 -6.85 17.26
N LEU A 342 -14.26 -6.26 16.04
CA LEU A 342 -13.26 -6.58 15.02
C LEU A 342 -11.85 -6.20 15.44
N TYR A 343 -11.67 -5.12 16.17
CA TYR A 343 -10.38 -4.69 16.68
C TYR A 343 -9.84 -5.62 17.78
N GLU A 344 -10.70 -6.11 18.67
CA GLU A 344 -10.32 -6.95 19.80
C GLU A 344 -10.21 -8.45 19.45
N SER A 345 -10.80 -8.89 18.34
CA SER A 345 -10.91 -10.32 17.99
C SER A 345 -9.86 -10.77 16.98
N PRO A 346 -9.30 -11.99 17.13
CA PRO A 346 -8.45 -12.59 16.11
C PRO A 346 -9.23 -12.89 14.81
N LYS A 347 -8.53 -13.01 13.68
CA LYS A 347 -9.16 -13.21 12.36
C LYS A 347 -10.03 -14.48 12.28
N SER A 348 -9.69 -15.55 13.03
CA SER A 348 -10.52 -16.75 13.13
C SER A 348 -11.91 -16.48 13.68
N ASP A 349 -11.99 -15.73 14.77
CA ASP A 349 -13.25 -15.41 15.43
C ASP A 349 -14.07 -14.40 14.61
N GLN A 350 -13.39 -13.49 13.92
CA GLN A 350 -14.02 -12.58 12.95
C GLN A 350 -14.70 -13.34 11.80
N LEU A 351 -14.12 -14.45 11.32
CA LEU A 351 -14.72 -15.31 10.31
C LEU A 351 -16.02 -15.94 10.82
N ILE A 352 -15.98 -16.49 12.03
CA ILE A 352 -17.18 -17.07 12.69
C ILE A 352 -18.30 -16.04 12.82
N HIS A 353 -17.97 -14.85 13.34
CA HIS A 353 -18.96 -13.76 13.46
C HIS A 353 -19.55 -13.35 12.12
N LEU A 354 -18.75 -13.27 11.07
CA LEU A 354 -19.23 -12.96 9.74
C LEU A 354 -20.22 -13.99 9.21
N VAL A 355 -19.91 -15.28 9.39
CA VAL A 355 -20.82 -16.37 8.98
C VAL A 355 -22.11 -16.34 9.78
N GLN A 356 -22.03 -16.06 11.09
CA GLN A 356 -23.22 -15.90 11.95
C GLN A 356 -24.08 -14.69 11.55
N GLU A 357 -23.48 -13.56 11.19
CA GLU A 357 -24.21 -12.38 10.68
C GLU A 357 -25.04 -12.68 9.44
N GLU A 358 -24.51 -13.46 8.50
CA GLU A 358 -25.20 -13.84 7.27
C GLU A 358 -26.31 -14.89 7.53
N GLY A 359 -26.30 -15.54 8.68
CA GLY A 359 -27.30 -16.52 9.11
C GLY A 359 -27.36 -17.75 8.20
N ALA A 360 -28.54 -18.13 7.76
CA ALA A 360 -28.74 -19.30 6.88
C ALA A 360 -28.39 -19.05 5.41
N LYS A 361 -27.91 -17.86 5.04
CA LYS A 361 -27.50 -17.58 3.66
C LYS A 361 -26.07 -18.07 3.42
N PRO A 362 -25.82 -18.90 2.40
CA PRO A 362 -24.47 -19.31 2.09
C PRO A 362 -23.63 -18.11 1.61
N ILE A 363 -22.38 -18.05 2.07
CA ILE A 363 -21.42 -17.05 1.64
C ILE A 363 -20.45 -17.71 0.65
N THR A 364 -20.14 -17.03 -0.47
CA THR A 364 -19.13 -17.53 -1.40
C THR A 364 -17.72 -17.30 -0.87
N PRO A 365 -16.75 -18.16 -1.24
CA PRO A 365 -15.34 -17.96 -0.85
C PRO A 365 -14.82 -16.56 -1.20
N GLU A 366 -15.17 -16.03 -2.37
CA GLU A 366 -14.73 -14.71 -2.83
C GLU A 366 -15.29 -13.59 -1.93
N LYS A 367 -16.55 -13.70 -1.50
CA LYS A 367 -17.14 -12.75 -0.54
C LYS A 367 -16.45 -12.83 0.82
N LEU A 368 -16.11 -14.04 1.29
CA LEU A 368 -15.33 -14.22 2.52
C LEU A 368 -13.95 -13.61 2.41
N GLN A 369 -13.22 -13.88 1.31
CA GLN A 369 -11.91 -13.28 1.07
C GLN A 369 -11.97 -11.74 1.10
N TYR A 370 -12.97 -11.15 0.46
CA TYR A 370 -13.18 -9.70 0.47
C TYR A 370 -13.46 -9.14 1.87
N ARG A 371 -14.35 -9.84 2.62
CA ARG A 371 -14.81 -9.42 3.95
C ARG A 371 -13.77 -9.63 5.05
N ILE A 372 -12.95 -10.69 4.98
CA ILE A 372 -11.95 -11.05 6.00
C ILE A 372 -10.55 -10.56 5.62
N GLY A 373 -10.27 -10.42 4.33
CA GLY A 373 -8.97 -9.93 3.84
C GLY A 373 -7.86 -10.99 3.91
N ILE A 374 -8.19 -12.29 3.83
CA ILE A 374 -7.24 -13.41 3.82
C ILE A 374 -7.44 -14.29 2.59
N SER A 375 -6.45 -15.16 2.28
CA SER A 375 -6.52 -16.05 1.14
C SER A 375 -7.55 -17.18 1.34
N LYS A 376 -7.91 -17.86 0.24
CA LYS A 376 -8.82 -19.02 0.29
C LYS A 376 -8.23 -20.16 1.11
N GLU A 377 -6.90 -20.37 1.00
CA GLU A 377 -6.17 -21.38 1.76
C GLU A 377 -6.24 -21.10 3.26
N GLN A 378 -6.08 -19.85 3.67
CA GLN A 378 -6.21 -19.44 5.08
C GLN A 378 -7.65 -19.60 5.58
N ILE A 379 -8.66 -19.29 4.76
CA ILE A 379 -10.06 -19.54 5.11
C ILE A 379 -10.30 -21.04 5.30
N ASN A 380 -9.82 -21.88 4.37
CA ASN A 380 -9.95 -23.32 4.47
C ASN A 380 -9.31 -23.88 5.76
N ALA A 381 -8.10 -23.41 6.10
CA ALA A 381 -7.42 -23.82 7.33
C ALA A 381 -8.26 -23.47 8.59
N ILE A 382 -8.85 -22.26 8.63
CA ILE A 382 -9.74 -21.87 9.75
C ILE A 382 -11.00 -22.75 9.78
N VAL A 383 -11.60 -23.04 8.62
CA VAL A 383 -12.81 -23.88 8.54
C VAL A 383 -12.51 -25.31 8.98
N GLU A 384 -11.32 -25.86 8.65
CA GLU A 384 -10.90 -27.19 9.09
C GLU A 384 -10.58 -27.25 10.59
N GLU A 385 -10.09 -26.15 11.17
CA GLU A 385 -9.76 -26.07 12.60
C GLU A 385 -10.98 -25.88 13.50
N LYS A 386 -12.06 -25.28 12.98
CA LYS A 386 -13.25 -24.90 13.75
C LYS A 386 -14.43 -25.82 13.44
N ASP A 387 -14.84 -26.65 14.39
CA ASP A 387 -15.98 -27.59 14.26
C ASP A 387 -17.31 -26.91 13.95
N GLU A 388 -17.44 -25.63 14.19
CA GLU A 388 -18.64 -24.81 13.95
C GLU A 388 -18.79 -24.36 12.50
N LEU A 389 -17.75 -24.50 11.67
CA LEU A 389 -17.73 -24.08 10.28
C LEU A 389 -17.63 -25.28 9.36
N PHE A 390 -18.30 -25.23 8.22
CA PHE A 390 -18.19 -26.25 7.16
C PHE A 390 -18.54 -25.70 5.79
N TRP A 391 -17.94 -26.29 4.76
CA TRP A 391 -18.26 -25.99 3.38
C TRP A 391 -19.49 -26.78 2.90
N LEU A 392 -20.46 -26.08 2.31
CA LEU A 392 -21.52 -26.72 1.54
C LEU A 392 -20.99 -27.08 0.15
N THR A 393 -20.94 -28.38 -0.16
CA THR A 393 -20.61 -28.82 -1.51
C THR A 393 -21.81 -28.59 -2.45
N HIS A 394 -21.56 -28.45 -3.75
CA HIS A 394 -22.58 -28.21 -4.77
C HIS A 394 -23.71 -29.28 -4.79
N LYS A 395 -23.44 -30.47 -4.22
CA LYS A 395 -24.44 -31.54 -4.08
C LYS A 395 -25.35 -31.38 -2.86
N GLN A 396 -24.95 -30.60 -1.86
CA GLN A 396 -25.71 -30.35 -0.61
C GLN A 396 -26.48 -29.03 -0.66
N GLY A 397 -26.15 -28.14 -1.60
CA GLY A 397 -26.80 -26.83 -1.77
C GLY A 397 -28.00 -26.84 -2.71
N LYS A 398 -28.62 -28.01 -2.95
CA LYS A 398 -29.89 -28.12 -3.68
C LYS A 398 -31.05 -28.41 -2.74
#